data_5f0098168384a85fbf5ee99a953a38b6
#
_entry.id   5f0098168384a85fbf5ee99a953a38b6
#
_cell.length_a   1.000
_cell.length_b   1.000
_cell.length_c   1.000
_cell.angle_alpha   90.00
_cell.angle_beta   90.00
_cell.angle_gamma   90.00
#
_symmetry.space_group_name_H-M   'P 1'
#
loop_
_entity.id
_entity.type
_entity.pdbx_description
1 polymer ?
#
loop_
_entity_poly.entity_id
_entity_poly.type
_entity_poly.pdbx_seq_one_letter_code
_entity_poly.pdbx_strand_id
1 'polypeptide(L)'
;MATTELEVIDTAIKIGLGSLITLTGTFLVTWLNHRNERKKESRKRFYDSLESVSKNIEEITHVSLRYWALVIEWVRNNTQEMGLTEKRSEELEKTKSDLFNQFKNLTVAESKLMLLGLTDISTQIRGYGEFLKEFRGQYYDGKESLTESDMDEVRSELLNKRKAIFSELAKSYKKGL
;
A
#
# COMPACT_ATOMS: atom_id res chain seq x y z
N MET A 1 -24.28 -35.48 -64.28
CA MET A 1 -24.71 -34.08 -64.36
C MET A 1 -23.46 -33.24 -64.19
N ALA A 2 -23.07 -32.47 -65.21
CA ALA A 2 -21.90 -31.61 -65.15
C ALA A 2 -22.34 -30.36 -64.34
N THR A 3 -21.73 -30.13 -63.21
CA THR A 3 -21.87 -28.88 -62.47
C THR A 3 -21.40 -27.73 -63.33
N THR A 4 -22.26 -26.75 -63.60
CA THR A 4 -21.91 -25.62 -64.44
C THR A 4 -20.86 -24.76 -63.71
N GLU A 5 -19.89 -24.18 -64.40
CA GLU A 5 -18.84 -23.31 -63.85
C GLU A 5 -19.43 -22.22 -62.98
N LEU A 6 -20.62 -21.76 -63.29
CA LEU A 6 -21.40 -20.78 -62.48
C LEU A 6 -21.77 -21.31 -61.08
N GLU A 7 -22.14 -22.59 -60.95
CA GLU A 7 -22.48 -23.21 -59.65
C GLU A 7 -21.25 -23.38 -58.77
N VAL A 8 -20.10 -23.66 -59.36
CA VAL A 8 -18.82 -23.77 -58.64
C VAL A 8 -18.38 -22.38 -58.09
N ILE A 9 -18.53 -21.34 -58.92
CA ILE A 9 -18.21 -19.96 -58.53
C ILE A 9 -19.16 -19.47 -57.44
N ASP A 10 -20.46 -19.71 -57.55
CA ASP A 10 -21.46 -19.32 -56.55
C ASP A 10 -21.20 -20.01 -55.19
N THR A 11 -20.86 -21.29 -55.22
CA THR A 11 -20.50 -22.05 -54.02
C THR A 11 -19.19 -21.53 -53.40
N ALA A 12 -18.18 -21.21 -54.20
CA ALA A 12 -16.92 -20.66 -53.70
C ALA A 12 -17.13 -19.27 -53.05
N ILE A 13 -17.95 -18.40 -53.64
CA ILE A 13 -18.31 -17.10 -53.08
C ILE A 13 -19.05 -17.26 -51.76
N LYS A 14 -20.04 -18.15 -51.67
CA LYS A 14 -20.80 -18.40 -50.43
C LYS A 14 -19.91 -18.92 -49.32
N ILE A 15 -19.00 -19.82 -49.57
CA ILE A 15 -18.03 -20.36 -48.61
C ILE A 15 -17.05 -19.25 -48.22
N GLY A 16 -16.53 -18.48 -49.17
CA GLY A 16 -15.62 -17.37 -48.94
C GLY A 16 -16.22 -16.28 -48.06
N LEU A 17 -17.45 -15.84 -48.36
CA LEU A 17 -18.20 -14.88 -47.57
C LEU A 17 -18.53 -15.39 -46.15
N GLY A 18 -18.94 -16.67 -46.03
CA GLY A 18 -19.22 -17.28 -44.72
C GLY A 18 -17.98 -17.35 -43.85
N SER A 19 -16.83 -17.75 -44.43
CA SER A 19 -15.57 -17.79 -43.68
C SER A 19 -15.07 -16.37 -43.28
N LEU A 20 -15.23 -15.36 -44.13
CA LEU A 20 -14.86 -13.98 -43.82
C LEU A 20 -15.69 -13.41 -42.69
N ILE A 21 -17.01 -13.66 -42.65
CA ILE A 21 -17.91 -13.23 -41.56
C ILE A 21 -17.52 -13.92 -40.25
N THR A 22 -17.20 -15.19 -40.29
CA THR A 22 -16.80 -15.97 -39.11
C THR A 22 -15.46 -15.44 -38.55
N LEU A 23 -14.48 -15.22 -39.42
CA LEU A 23 -13.16 -14.69 -39.03
C LEU A 23 -13.28 -13.29 -38.40
N THR A 24 -14.04 -12.37 -39.03
CA THR A 24 -14.26 -11.03 -38.47
C THR A 24 -15.03 -11.09 -37.15
N GLY A 25 -16.04 -11.92 -37.03
CA GLY A 25 -16.77 -12.11 -35.77
C GLY A 25 -15.86 -12.63 -34.65
N THR A 26 -15.08 -13.65 -34.92
CA THR A 26 -14.13 -14.23 -33.96
C THR A 26 -13.07 -13.21 -33.54
N PHE A 27 -12.52 -12.46 -34.51
CA PHE A 27 -11.54 -11.41 -34.23
C PHE A 27 -12.11 -10.31 -33.31
N LEU A 28 -13.32 -9.81 -33.59
CA LEU A 28 -13.98 -8.80 -32.76
C LEU A 28 -14.27 -9.30 -31.36
N VAL A 29 -14.78 -10.51 -31.20
CA VAL A 29 -15.03 -11.09 -29.88
C VAL A 29 -13.74 -11.28 -29.09
N THR A 30 -12.71 -11.81 -29.74
CA THR A 30 -11.40 -12.02 -29.10
C THR A 30 -10.78 -10.67 -28.67
N TRP A 31 -10.82 -9.66 -29.55
CA TRP A 31 -10.31 -8.32 -29.23
C TRP A 31 -11.06 -7.66 -28.09
N LEU A 32 -12.38 -7.76 -28.04
CA LEU A 32 -13.21 -7.25 -26.95
C LEU A 32 -12.91 -7.96 -25.62
N ASN A 33 -12.76 -9.29 -25.67
CA ASN A 33 -12.41 -10.09 -24.49
C ASN A 33 -11.02 -9.70 -23.94
N HIS A 34 -10.01 -9.60 -24.79
CA HIS A 34 -8.68 -9.16 -24.35
C HIS A 34 -8.68 -7.75 -23.78
N ARG A 35 -9.45 -6.83 -24.35
CA ARG A 35 -9.60 -5.48 -23.81
C ARG A 35 -10.25 -5.49 -22.42
N ASN A 36 -11.28 -6.31 -22.21
CA ASN A 36 -11.96 -6.43 -20.93
C ASN A 36 -11.09 -7.12 -19.88
N GLU A 37 -10.34 -8.14 -20.25
CA GLU A 37 -9.40 -8.82 -19.37
C GLU A 37 -8.29 -7.89 -18.90
N ARG A 38 -7.68 -7.11 -19.78
CA ARG A 38 -6.67 -6.08 -19.42
C ARG A 38 -7.22 -5.07 -18.44
N LYS A 39 -8.46 -4.61 -18.61
CA LYS A 39 -9.11 -3.68 -17.68
C LYS A 39 -9.35 -4.32 -16.30
N LYS A 40 -9.80 -5.57 -16.26
CA LYS A 40 -10.01 -6.31 -15.01
C LYS A 40 -8.68 -6.51 -14.28
N GLU A 41 -7.63 -6.89 -15.00
CA GLU A 41 -6.30 -7.10 -14.43
C GLU A 41 -5.69 -5.79 -13.91
N SER A 42 -5.82 -4.69 -14.65
CA SER A 42 -5.36 -3.37 -14.19
C SER A 42 -6.07 -2.93 -12.92
N ARG A 43 -7.40 -3.10 -12.86
CA ARG A 43 -8.18 -2.83 -11.64
C ARG A 43 -7.73 -3.69 -10.47
N LYS A 44 -7.54 -4.99 -10.69
CA LYS A 44 -7.06 -5.90 -9.65
C LYS A 44 -5.72 -5.43 -9.10
N ARG A 45 -4.74 -5.15 -9.97
CA ARG A 45 -3.42 -4.66 -9.56
C ARG A 45 -3.49 -3.35 -8.77
N PHE A 46 -4.42 -2.46 -9.12
CA PHE A 46 -4.66 -1.23 -8.39
C PHE A 46 -5.11 -1.50 -6.96
N TYR A 47 -6.13 -2.32 -6.76
CA TYR A 47 -6.64 -2.67 -5.44
C TYR A 47 -5.63 -3.46 -4.61
N ASP A 48 -4.99 -4.47 -5.20
CA ASP A 48 -3.92 -5.25 -4.54
C ASP A 48 -2.78 -4.34 -4.06
N SER A 49 -2.45 -3.30 -4.83
CA SER A 49 -1.43 -2.32 -4.45
C SER A 49 -1.87 -1.45 -3.28
N LEU A 50 -3.12 -0.95 -3.27
CA LEU A 50 -3.65 -0.18 -2.15
C LEU A 50 -3.74 -1.01 -0.86
N GLU A 51 -4.16 -2.27 -0.96
CA GLU A 51 -4.19 -3.19 0.18
C GLU A 51 -2.79 -3.47 0.72
N SER A 52 -1.82 -3.68 -0.16
CA SER A 52 -0.41 -3.83 0.23
C SER A 52 0.16 -2.58 0.90
N VAL A 53 -0.19 -1.39 0.41
CA VAL A 53 0.18 -0.11 1.05
C VAL A 53 -0.43 -0.02 2.45
N SER A 54 -1.71 -0.32 2.58
CA SER A 54 -2.42 -0.32 3.86
C SER A 54 -1.76 -1.25 4.88
N LYS A 55 -1.40 -2.47 4.45
CA LYS A 55 -0.69 -3.44 5.29
C LYS A 55 0.66 -2.89 5.77
N ASN A 56 1.46 -2.32 4.87
CA ASN A 56 2.76 -1.76 5.22
C ASN A 56 2.66 -0.62 6.26
N ILE A 57 1.62 0.23 6.14
CA ILE A 57 1.37 1.31 7.10
C ILE A 57 0.94 0.75 8.45
N GLU A 58 0.09 -0.27 8.49
CA GLU A 58 -0.32 -0.90 9.75
C GLU A 58 0.85 -1.58 10.46
N GLU A 59 1.70 -2.30 9.73
CA GLU A 59 2.87 -2.97 10.31
C GLU A 59 3.81 -1.99 11.00
N ILE A 60 4.18 -0.89 10.32
CA ILE A 60 5.05 0.12 10.95
C ILE A 60 4.35 0.85 12.09
N THR A 61 3.05 1.15 11.95
CA THR A 61 2.27 1.78 13.02
C THR A 61 2.23 0.92 14.27
N HIS A 62 2.04 -0.39 14.10
CA HIS A 62 2.02 -1.34 15.22
C HIS A 62 3.37 -1.34 15.97
N VAL A 63 4.47 -1.43 15.23
CA VAL A 63 5.82 -1.40 15.85
C VAL A 63 6.08 -0.02 16.51
N SER A 64 5.64 1.07 15.89
CA SER A 64 5.77 2.42 16.46
C SER A 64 5.00 2.59 17.76
N LEU A 65 3.78 2.06 17.84
CA LEU A 65 2.98 2.09 19.07
C LEU A 65 3.59 1.22 20.17
N ARG A 66 4.19 0.08 19.81
CA ARG A 66 4.93 -0.75 20.76
C ARG A 66 6.16 -0.02 21.29
N TYR A 67 6.91 0.65 20.42
CA TYR A 67 8.04 1.49 20.81
C TYR A 67 7.59 2.62 21.74
N TRP A 68 6.50 3.33 21.38
CA TRP A 68 5.89 4.35 22.23
C TRP A 68 5.54 3.83 23.62
N ALA A 69 4.92 2.63 23.70
CA ALA A 69 4.52 2.03 24.97
C ALA A 69 5.71 1.73 25.89
N LEU A 70 6.84 1.32 25.32
CA LEU A 70 8.06 1.05 26.06
C LEU A 70 8.75 2.36 26.52
N VAL A 71 8.73 3.38 25.67
CA VAL A 71 9.31 4.69 26.02
C VAL A 71 8.50 5.38 27.11
N ILE A 72 7.16 5.37 27.06
CA ILE A 72 6.34 5.96 28.15
C ILE A 72 6.49 5.21 29.46
N GLU A 73 6.67 3.88 29.42
CA GLU A 73 7.00 3.10 30.61
C GLU A 73 8.34 3.55 31.22
N TRP A 74 9.36 3.76 30.36
CA TRP A 74 10.64 4.30 30.80
C TRP A 74 10.48 5.68 31.42
N VAL A 75 9.71 6.60 30.80
CA VAL A 75 9.44 7.95 31.33
C VAL A 75 8.81 7.88 32.73
N ARG A 76 7.80 7.04 32.92
CA ARG A 76 7.13 6.83 34.21
C ARG A 76 8.06 6.30 35.28
N ASN A 77 8.87 5.30 34.94
CA ASN A 77 9.81 4.73 35.88
C ASN A 77 10.91 5.72 36.25
N ASN A 78 11.39 6.51 35.29
CA ASN A 78 12.43 7.52 35.53
C ASN A 78 11.94 8.64 36.47
N THR A 79 10.66 9.02 36.34
CA THR A 79 10.03 10.01 37.28
C THR A 79 9.98 9.47 38.71
N GLN A 80 10.02 8.15 38.89
CA GLN A 80 10.02 7.47 40.20
C GLN A 80 11.43 7.07 40.66
N GLU A 81 12.47 7.55 39.96
CA GLU A 81 13.87 7.16 40.17
C GLU A 81 14.13 5.64 40.01
N MET A 82 13.21 4.95 39.29
CA MET A 82 13.33 3.57 38.94
C MET A 82 13.64 3.45 37.45
N GLY A 83 14.69 2.69 37.09
CA GLY A 83 14.98 2.38 35.69
C GLY A 83 14.03 1.30 35.13
N LEU A 84 14.21 1.00 33.86
CA LEU A 84 13.60 -0.21 33.28
C LEU A 84 14.33 -1.45 33.81
N THR A 85 13.60 -2.56 33.95
CA THR A 85 14.23 -3.87 34.17
C THR A 85 15.08 -4.24 32.95
N GLU A 86 16.13 -5.06 33.16
CA GLU A 86 17.00 -5.52 32.08
C GLU A 86 16.22 -6.06 30.89
N LYS A 87 15.24 -6.93 31.13
CA LYS A 87 14.35 -7.49 30.11
C LYS A 87 13.57 -6.43 29.33
N ARG A 88 13.08 -5.36 30.01
CA ARG A 88 12.34 -4.28 29.35
C ARG A 88 13.25 -3.37 28.54
N SER A 89 14.49 -3.15 29.03
CA SER A 89 15.50 -2.42 28.29
C SER A 89 15.90 -3.14 27.01
N GLU A 90 16.14 -4.45 27.07
CA GLU A 90 16.41 -5.28 25.89
C GLU A 90 15.23 -5.26 24.90
N GLU A 91 13.99 -5.33 25.40
CA GLU A 91 12.80 -5.24 24.56
C GLU A 91 12.66 -3.89 23.87
N LEU A 92 13.01 -2.80 24.56
CA LEU A 92 13.00 -1.44 24.01
C LEU A 92 14.03 -1.31 22.88
N GLU A 93 15.27 -1.75 23.09
CA GLU A 93 16.32 -1.71 22.06
C GLU A 93 15.97 -2.59 20.85
N LYS A 94 15.42 -3.77 21.09
CA LYS A 94 14.93 -4.63 20.03
C LYS A 94 13.82 -3.94 19.23
N THR A 95 12.83 -3.35 19.90
CA THR A 95 11.70 -2.68 19.25
C THR A 95 12.16 -1.44 18.47
N LYS A 96 13.15 -0.71 18.98
CA LYS A 96 13.82 0.41 18.29
C LYS A 96 14.51 -0.05 16.99
N SER A 97 15.14 -1.22 17.02
CA SER A 97 15.73 -1.87 15.83
C SER A 97 14.65 -2.35 14.86
N ASP A 98 13.60 -3.00 15.36
CA ASP A 98 12.47 -3.43 14.54
C ASP A 98 11.79 -2.26 13.83
N LEU A 99 11.60 -1.13 14.52
CA LEU A 99 11.07 0.10 13.93
C LEU A 99 11.96 0.60 12.78
N PHE A 100 13.28 0.59 12.95
CA PHE A 100 14.20 0.94 11.88
C PHE A 100 14.05 0.04 10.64
N ASN A 101 13.92 -1.25 10.86
CA ASN A 101 13.74 -2.22 9.77
C ASN A 101 12.42 -2.02 9.00
N GLN A 102 11.38 -1.51 9.67
CA GLN A 102 10.08 -1.24 9.06
C GLN A 102 10.07 -0.02 8.12
N PHE A 103 11.06 0.87 8.17
CA PHE A 103 11.13 2.00 7.22
C PHE A 103 11.18 1.54 5.75
N LYS A 104 11.74 0.36 5.49
CA LYS A 104 11.70 -0.26 4.17
C LYS A 104 10.26 -0.40 3.65
N ASN A 105 9.32 -0.75 4.52
CA ASN A 105 7.92 -0.93 4.15
C ASN A 105 7.27 0.39 3.74
N LEU A 106 7.63 1.52 4.38
CA LEU A 106 7.16 2.85 3.95
C LEU A 106 7.70 3.23 2.58
N THR A 107 8.99 2.97 2.32
CA THR A 107 9.59 3.23 1.01
C THR A 107 8.89 2.42 -0.10
N VAL A 108 8.57 1.16 0.17
CA VAL A 108 7.81 0.31 -0.77
C VAL A 108 6.39 0.85 -0.98
N ALA A 109 5.72 1.26 0.09
CA ALA A 109 4.37 1.84 0.02
C ALA A 109 4.36 3.15 -0.79
N GLU A 110 5.31 4.06 -0.52
CA GLU A 110 5.50 5.31 -1.26
C GLU A 110 5.69 5.05 -2.76
N SER A 111 6.61 4.15 -3.10
CA SER A 111 6.90 3.79 -4.50
C SER A 111 5.68 3.24 -5.23
N LYS A 112 4.90 2.38 -4.59
CA LYS A 112 3.64 1.84 -5.17
C LYS A 112 2.64 2.95 -5.45
N LEU A 113 2.46 3.90 -4.53
CA LEU A 113 1.54 5.03 -4.72
C LEU A 113 2.00 5.95 -5.84
N MET A 114 3.29 6.21 -5.96
CA MET A 114 3.86 6.99 -7.07
C MET A 114 3.57 6.32 -8.41
N LEU A 115 3.75 4.99 -8.52
CA LEU A 115 3.43 4.23 -9.73
C LEU A 115 1.93 4.28 -10.08
N LEU A 116 1.06 4.42 -9.10
CA LEU A 116 -0.39 4.58 -9.30
C LEU A 116 -0.81 6.03 -9.56
N GLY A 117 0.12 6.99 -9.57
CA GLY A 117 -0.19 8.42 -9.72
C GLY A 117 -0.83 9.07 -8.49
N LEU A 118 -0.78 8.40 -7.33
CA LEU A 118 -1.35 8.88 -6.07
C LEU A 118 -0.30 9.68 -5.26
N THR A 119 0.20 10.75 -5.86
CA THR A 119 1.32 11.56 -5.34
C THR A 119 1.03 12.20 -4.00
N ASP A 120 -0.21 12.66 -3.78
CA ASP A 120 -0.59 13.31 -2.52
C ASP A 120 -0.52 12.33 -1.33
N ILE A 121 -0.95 11.09 -1.54
CA ILE A 121 -0.86 10.06 -0.50
C ILE A 121 0.60 9.64 -0.31
N SER A 122 1.38 9.55 -1.37
CA SER A 122 2.81 9.23 -1.27
C SER A 122 3.57 10.28 -0.46
N THR A 123 3.23 11.58 -0.63
CA THR A 123 3.78 12.68 0.17
C THR A 123 3.39 12.56 1.65
N GLN A 124 2.14 12.18 1.95
CA GLN A 124 1.72 11.94 3.32
C GLN A 124 2.47 10.77 3.97
N ILE A 125 2.72 9.68 3.22
CA ILE A 125 3.54 8.55 3.72
C ILE A 125 4.97 9.00 4.01
N ARG A 126 5.58 9.82 3.16
CA ARG A 126 6.90 10.39 3.40
C ARG A 126 6.92 11.21 4.69
N GLY A 127 5.96 12.14 4.87
CA GLY A 127 5.84 12.94 6.10
C GLY A 127 5.57 12.08 7.34
N TYR A 128 4.88 10.96 7.20
CA TYR A 128 4.72 9.98 8.28
C TYR A 128 6.05 9.30 8.61
N GLY A 129 6.84 8.93 7.61
CA GLY A 129 8.17 8.35 7.80
C GLY A 129 9.15 9.31 8.49
N GLU A 130 9.15 10.59 8.10
CA GLU A 130 9.96 11.63 8.74
C GLU A 130 9.59 11.80 10.22
N PHE A 131 8.30 11.88 10.52
CA PHE A 131 7.81 11.93 11.90
C PHE A 131 8.27 10.70 12.72
N LEU A 132 8.16 9.49 12.18
CA LEU A 132 8.59 8.27 12.87
C LEU A 132 10.12 8.23 13.06
N LYS A 133 10.89 8.77 12.11
CA LYS A 133 12.34 8.91 12.23
C LYS A 133 12.71 9.87 13.37
N GLU A 134 12.04 11.02 13.46
CA GLU A 134 12.24 11.97 14.55
C GLU A 134 11.85 11.36 15.89
N PHE A 135 10.70 10.71 15.96
CA PHE A 135 10.24 9.99 17.14
C PHE A 135 11.27 8.96 17.60
N ARG A 136 11.80 8.13 16.71
CA ARG A 136 12.82 7.13 17.04
C ARG A 136 14.14 7.77 17.51
N GLY A 137 14.54 8.89 16.93
CA GLY A 137 15.83 9.52 17.18
C GLY A 137 15.84 10.49 18.35
N GLN A 138 14.72 11.13 18.65
CA GLN A 138 14.65 12.20 19.64
C GLN A 138 14.11 11.78 21.01
N TYR A 139 13.37 10.68 21.04
CA TYR A 139 12.71 10.22 22.27
C TYR A 139 13.41 8.98 22.79
N TYR A 140 14.03 9.05 23.91
CA TYR A 140 14.69 8.03 24.70
C TYR A 140 16.18 8.30 24.98
N ASP A 141 17.10 8.27 24.02
CA ASP A 141 18.53 8.39 24.34
C ASP A 141 18.91 9.76 24.94
N GLY A 142 19.18 9.80 26.25
CA GLY A 142 19.71 10.97 26.94
C GLY A 142 18.72 12.12 27.19
N LYS A 143 17.42 11.89 27.00
CA LYS A 143 16.39 12.91 27.29
C LYS A 143 15.72 12.69 28.65
N GLU A 144 16.42 13.09 29.71
CA GLU A 144 15.88 13.07 31.09
C GLU A 144 14.66 13.99 31.27
N SER A 145 14.43 14.96 30.37
CA SER A 145 13.35 15.94 30.44
C SER A 145 12.04 15.51 29.76
N LEU A 146 11.96 14.28 29.23
CA LEU A 146 10.73 13.76 28.62
C LEU A 146 9.63 13.60 29.66
N THR A 147 8.44 14.11 29.32
CA THR A 147 7.23 13.98 30.15
C THR A 147 6.22 13.01 29.55
N GLU A 148 5.28 12.55 30.36
CA GLU A 148 4.15 11.74 29.85
C GLU A 148 3.31 12.54 28.86
N SER A 149 3.15 13.86 29.06
CA SER A 149 2.43 14.73 28.14
C SER A 149 3.06 14.75 26.76
N ASP A 150 4.40 14.81 26.65
CA ASP A 150 5.11 14.76 25.39
C ASP A 150 4.85 13.44 24.67
N MET A 151 4.80 12.34 25.41
CA MET A 151 4.53 11.01 24.86
C MET A 151 3.08 10.86 24.39
N ASP A 152 2.12 11.49 25.08
CA ASP A 152 0.71 11.49 24.65
C ASP A 152 0.50 12.34 23.39
N GLU A 153 1.22 13.45 23.24
CA GLU A 153 1.24 14.25 22.01
C GLU A 153 1.78 13.44 20.84
N VAL A 154 2.91 12.76 21.02
CA VAL A 154 3.49 11.88 20.00
C VAL A 154 2.50 10.79 19.57
N ARG A 155 1.83 10.14 20.52
CA ARG A 155 0.82 9.13 20.21
C ARG A 155 -0.34 9.70 19.42
N SER A 156 -0.81 10.86 19.81
CA SER A 156 -1.92 11.56 19.15
C SER A 156 -1.54 11.93 17.71
N GLU A 157 -0.35 12.46 17.49
CA GLU A 157 0.15 12.81 16.17
C GLU A 157 0.32 11.56 15.28
N LEU A 158 0.88 10.47 15.82
CA LEU A 158 1.04 9.20 15.15
C LEU A 158 -0.30 8.67 14.62
N LEU A 159 -1.31 8.66 15.49
CA LEU A 159 -2.65 8.17 15.15
C LEU A 159 -3.37 9.11 14.15
N ASN A 160 -3.18 10.42 14.26
CA ASN A 160 -3.75 11.40 13.36
C ASN A 160 -3.14 11.28 11.94
N LYS A 161 -1.82 11.17 11.83
CA LYS A 161 -1.14 10.95 10.54
C LYS A 161 -1.60 9.64 9.89
N ARG A 162 -1.65 8.55 10.66
CA ARG A 162 -2.21 7.27 10.19
C ARG A 162 -3.64 7.45 9.68
N LYS A 163 -4.52 8.08 10.45
CA LYS A 163 -5.93 8.31 10.08
C LYS A 163 -6.05 9.12 8.79
N ALA A 164 -5.24 10.16 8.61
CA ALA A 164 -5.23 10.97 7.40
C ALA A 164 -4.88 10.12 6.16
N ILE A 165 -3.81 9.33 6.23
CA ILE A 165 -3.40 8.43 5.13
C ILE A 165 -4.52 7.44 4.78
N PHE A 166 -5.12 6.77 5.77
CA PHE A 166 -6.20 5.82 5.53
C PHE A 166 -7.46 6.48 4.97
N SER A 167 -7.75 7.73 5.35
CA SER A 167 -8.86 8.50 4.76
C SER A 167 -8.66 8.72 3.27
N GLU A 168 -7.46 9.09 2.84
CA GLU A 168 -7.14 9.30 1.41
C GLU A 168 -7.08 7.97 0.64
N LEU A 169 -6.51 6.92 1.23
CA LEU A 169 -6.54 5.58 0.64
C LEU A 169 -7.98 5.10 0.41
N ALA A 170 -8.86 5.31 1.39
CA ALA A 170 -10.27 4.95 1.27
C ALA A 170 -10.99 5.73 0.16
N LYS A 171 -10.68 7.01 -0.04
CA LYS A 171 -11.22 7.81 -1.15
C LYS A 171 -10.75 7.24 -2.49
N SER A 172 -9.46 6.93 -2.61
CA SER A 172 -8.88 6.35 -3.82
C SER A 172 -9.44 4.96 -4.11
N TYR A 173 -9.63 4.14 -3.08
CA TYR A 173 -10.25 2.82 -3.19
C TYR A 173 -11.70 2.90 -3.71
N LYS A 174 -12.48 3.85 -3.22
CA LYS A 174 -13.88 4.08 -3.67
C LYS A 174 -13.97 4.62 -5.09
N LYS A 175 -13.03 5.50 -5.47
CA LYS A 175 -13.00 6.11 -6.81
C LYS A 175 -12.63 5.08 -7.88
N GLY A 176 -11.77 4.14 -7.55
CA GLY A 176 -11.23 3.17 -8.50
C GLY A 176 -10.24 3.77 -9.50
N LEU A 177 -9.97 3.00 -10.56
CA LEU A 177 -9.21 3.43 -11.72
C LEU A 177 -10.10 4.16 -12.72
#